data_c93948efb146eef9832375d7bec4ecc9
#
_entry.id   c93948efb146eef9832375d7bec4ecc9
#
_cell.length_a   1.000
_cell.length_b   1.000
_cell.length_c   1.000
_cell.angle_alpha   90.00
_cell.angle_beta   90.00
_cell.angle_gamma   90.00
#
_symmetry.space_group_name_H-M   'P 1'
#
loop_
_entity.id
_entity.type
_entity.pdbx_description
1 polymer ?
#
loop_
_entity_poly.entity_id
_entity_poly.type
_entity_poly.pdbx_seq_one_letter_code
_entity_poly.pdbx_strand_id
1 'polypeptide(L)'
;MLLEYSIEDFGFLLENAVHNELKIRGYQIRVGKIGKAEIDFVATRKHADLTEEKLYIQVSASILDEHTRERELSPLLNARDLSAKRMVLTLDRFGLGKSDGVTVANAIDWMLGK
;
A
#
# COMPACT_ATOMS: atom_id res chain seq x y z
N MET A 1 -6.43 22.30 23.61
CA MET A 1 -5.22 22.29 22.74
C MET A 1 -5.60 21.75 21.37
N LEU A 2 -5.28 22.51 20.36
CA LEU A 2 -5.49 22.07 18.99
C LEU A 2 -4.24 21.37 18.50
N LEU A 3 -4.42 20.14 18.00
CA LEU A 3 -3.34 19.42 17.33
C LEU A 3 -3.56 19.59 15.84
N GLU A 4 -2.57 20.22 15.19
CA GLU A 4 -2.59 20.35 13.75
C GLU A 4 -1.68 19.27 13.16
N TYR A 5 -2.25 18.45 12.28
CA TYR A 5 -1.49 17.45 11.56
C TYR A 5 -1.39 17.86 10.10
N SER A 6 -0.19 17.79 9.56
CA SER A 6 0.01 17.96 8.13
C SER A 6 -0.44 16.70 7.40
N ILE A 7 -0.57 16.79 6.07
CA ILE A 7 -0.86 15.62 5.23
C ILE A 7 0.23 14.56 5.40
N GLU A 8 1.47 14.99 5.59
CA GLU A 8 2.60 14.10 5.81
C GLU A 8 2.46 13.33 7.12
N ASP A 9 1.98 13.99 8.18
CA ASP A 9 1.73 13.32 9.47
C ASP A 9 0.65 12.26 9.34
N PHE A 10 -0.42 12.55 8.60
CA PHE A 10 -1.46 11.56 8.33
C PHE A 10 -0.93 10.39 7.51
N GLY A 11 -0.07 10.65 6.54
CA GLY A 11 0.59 9.60 5.77
C GLY A 11 1.41 8.68 6.65
N PHE A 12 2.18 9.25 7.57
CA PHE A 12 3.00 8.48 8.50
C PHE A 12 2.15 7.62 9.43
N LEU A 13 1.07 8.20 9.99
CA LEU A 13 0.16 7.45 10.85
C LEU A 13 -0.53 6.33 10.08
N LEU A 14 -0.89 6.58 8.84
CA LEU A 14 -1.54 5.58 8.00
C LEU A 14 -0.58 4.44 7.68
N GLU A 15 0.69 4.72 7.38
CA GLU A 15 1.69 3.69 7.18
C GLU A 15 1.81 2.79 8.42
N ASN A 16 1.86 3.39 9.60
CA ASN A 16 1.94 2.62 10.85
C ASN A 16 0.72 1.73 11.03
N ALA A 17 -0.47 2.25 10.73
CA ALA A 17 -1.71 1.47 10.85
C ALA A 17 -1.72 0.29 9.88
N VAL A 18 -1.31 0.51 8.64
CA VAL A 18 -1.23 -0.56 7.63
C VAL A 18 -0.20 -1.61 8.03
N HIS A 19 0.97 -1.18 8.49
CA HIS A 19 2.01 -2.08 8.97
C HIS A 19 1.47 -2.98 10.08
N ASN A 20 0.81 -2.40 11.08
CA ASN A 20 0.26 -3.15 12.20
C ASN A 20 -0.82 -4.14 11.74
N GLU A 21 -1.68 -3.74 10.82
CA GLU A 21 -2.71 -4.62 10.29
C GLU A 21 -2.11 -5.80 9.53
N LEU A 22 -1.06 -5.56 8.74
CA LEU A 22 -0.37 -6.64 8.04
C LEU A 22 0.23 -7.64 9.02
N LYS A 23 0.83 -7.17 10.12
CA LYS A 23 1.37 -8.05 11.16
C LYS A 23 0.27 -8.88 11.82
N ILE A 24 -0.85 -8.26 12.13
CA ILE A 24 -2.00 -8.96 12.73
C ILE A 24 -2.47 -10.07 11.79
N ARG A 25 -2.44 -9.84 10.48
CA ARG A 25 -2.85 -10.83 9.48
C ARG A 25 -1.80 -11.91 9.23
N GLY A 26 -0.65 -11.84 9.88
CA GLY A 26 0.39 -12.87 9.80
C GLY A 26 1.41 -12.67 8.68
N TYR A 27 1.47 -11.49 8.08
CA TYR A 27 2.47 -11.21 7.06
C TYR A 27 3.84 -10.90 7.66
N GLN A 28 4.89 -11.32 6.97
CA GLN A 28 6.22 -10.80 7.17
C GLN A 28 6.38 -9.58 6.26
N ILE A 29 6.99 -8.53 6.79
CA ILE A 29 7.01 -7.23 6.12
C ILE A 29 8.44 -6.73 5.97
N ARG A 30 8.75 -6.20 4.79
CA ARG A 30 10.02 -5.53 4.51
C ARG A 30 9.76 -4.34 3.59
N VAL A 31 10.73 -3.44 3.53
CA VAL A 31 10.73 -2.36 2.53
C VAL A 31 11.24 -2.95 1.22
N GLY A 32 10.56 -2.63 0.11
CA GLY A 32 10.97 -3.09 -1.20
C GLY A 32 11.71 -2.01 -1.98
N LYS A 33 12.45 -2.46 -2.99
CA LYS A 33 13.09 -1.57 -3.96
C LYS A 33 12.93 -2.11 -5.37
N ILE A 34 12.58 -1.20 -6.28
CA ILE A 34 12.55 -1.50 -7.71
C ILE A 34 13.37 -0.40 -8.39
N GLY A 35 14.57 -0.77 -8.88
CA GLY A 35 15.53 0.23 -9.34
C GLY A 35 15.93 1.17 -8.20
N LYS A 36 15.70 2.47 -8.38
CA LYS A 36 15.95 3.49 -7.37
C LYS A 36 14.72 3.83 -6.54
N ALA A 37 13.56 3.30 -6.92
CA ALA A 37 12.31 3.59 -6.23
C ALA A 37 12.09 2.63 -5.07
N GLU A 38 11.56 3.14 -3.95
CA GLU A 38 11.19 2.33 -2.82
C GLU A 38 9.71 1.97 -2.89
N ILE A 39 9.38 0.78 -2.40
CA ILE A 39 8.01 0.35 -2.15
C ILE A 39 7.85 0.29 -0.64
N ASP A 40 6.81 0.93 -0.12
CA ASP A 40 6.62 1.06 1.32
C ASP A 40 6.63 -0.28 2.03
N PHE A 41 5.86 -1.25 1.52
CA PHE A 41 5.83 -2.58 2.12
C PHE A 41 5.83 -3.67 1.06
N VAL A 42 6.68 -4.67 1.27
CA VAL A 42 6.58 -5.97 0.61
C VAL A 42 6.17 -6.95 1.69
N ALA A 43 4.95 -7.46 1.61
CA ALA A 43 4.38 -8.35 2.62
C ALA A 43 4.23 -9.75 2.06
N THR A 44 4.71 -10.74 2.80
CA THR A 44 4.63 -12.14 2.38
C THR A 44 4.00 -12.99 3.47
N ARG A 45 3.23 -13.98 3.06
CA ARG A 45 2.59 -14.91 3.97
C ARG A 45 2.50 -16.30 3.31
N LYS A 46 2.91 -17.34 4.03
CA LYS A 46 2.78 -18.71 3.57
C LYS A 46 1.46 -19.30 4.04
N HIS A 47 0.81 -20.01 3.12
CA HIS A 47 -0.40 -20.78 3.43
C HIS A 47 -0.06 -22.21 3.82
N ALA A 48 -1.05 -22.93 4.37
CA ALA A 48 -0.87 -24.30 4.83
C ALA A 48 -0.44 -25.27 3.71
N ASP A 49 -0.81 -24.97 2.47
CA ASP A 49 -0.44 -25.76 1.28
C ASP A 49 0.96 -25.39 0.73
N LEU A 50 1.73 -24.61 1.47
CA LEU A 50 3.07 -24.12 1.14
C LEU A 50 3.11 -23.09 0.01
N THR A 51 1.97 -22.63 -0.51
CA THR A 51 1.94 -21.50 -1.43
C THR A 51 2.25 -20.20 -0.66
N GLU A 52 2.87 -19.25 -1.34
CA GLU A 52 3.20 -17.95 -0.77
C GLU A 52 2.34 -16.87 -1.39
N GLU A 53 1.76 -16.05 -0.53
CA GLU A 53 1.06 -14.83 -0.94
C GLU A 53 2.01 -13.65 -0.80
N LYS A 54 2.07 -12.79 -1.80
CA LYS A 54 2.96 -11.62 -1.81
C LYS A 54 2.18 -10.38 -2.22
N LEU A 55 2.36 -9.32 -1.44
CA LEU A 55 1.73 -8.02 -1.68
C LEU A 55 2.81 -6.94 -1.79
N TYR A 56 2.70 -6.10 -2.83
CA TYR A 56 3.45 -4.86 -2.92
C TYR A 56 2.47 -3.72 -2.60
N ILE A 57 2.75 -2.96 -1.55
CA ILE A 57 1.83 -1.96 -1.03
C ILE A 57 2.52 -0.60 -0.93
N GLN A 58 1.90 0.41 -1.54
CA GLN A 58 2.22 1.80 -1.31
C GLN A 58 1.13 2.42 -0.46
N VAL A 59 1.49 3.33 0.43
CA VAL A 59 0.54 3.99 1.32
C VAL A 59 0.67 5.50 1.14
N SER A 60 -0.44 6.17 0.89
CA SER A 60 -0.47 7.61 0.74
C SER A 60 -1.78 8.16 1.26
N ALA A 61 -1.74 9.23 2.06
CA ALA A 61 -2.96 9.84 2.59
C ALA A 61 -3.91 10.24 1.47
N SER A 62 -3.38 10.72 0.34
CA SER A 62 -4.18 11.03 -0.84
C SER A 62 -3.33 10.86 -2.11
N ILE A 63 -3.95 10.38 -3.18
CA ILE A 63 -3.37 10.34 -4.53
C ILE A 63 -4.27 11.04 -5.55
N LEU A 64 -5.09 11.99 -5.08
CA LEU A 64 -5.93 12.78 -5.99
C LEU A 64 -5.10 13.76 -6.82
N ASP A 65 -3.97 14.22 -6.29
CA ASP A 65 -3.01 15.01 -7.04
C ASP A 65 -2.28 14.12 -8.06
N GLU A 66 -2.22 14.54 -9.30
CA GLU A 66 -1.66 13.73 -10.37
C GLU A 66 -0.18 13.41 -10.18
N HIS A 67 0.60 14.35 -9.68
CA HIS A 67 2.00 14.14 -9.36
C HIS A 67 2.19 13.06 -8.30
N THR A 68 1.42 13.14 -7.22
CA THR A 68 1.47 12.17 -6.14
C THR A 68 1.02 10.79 -6.64
N ARG A 69 -0.05 10.77 -7.43
CA ARG A 69 -0.55 9.51 -8.01
C ARG A 69 0.50 8.82 -8.85
N GLU A 70 1.15 9.56 -9.73
CA GLU A 70 2.21 9.01 -10.58
C GLU A 70 3.39 8.50 -9.75
N ARG A 71 3.81 9.26 -8.76
CA ARG A 71 4.91 8.87 -7.88
C ARG A 71 4.62 7.57 -7.12
N GLU A 72 3.38 7.39 -6.66
CA GLU A 72 3.00 6.20 -5.90
C GLU A 72 2.75 4.99 -6.80
N LEU A 73 2.18 5.20 -7.98
CA LEU A 73 1.87 4.10 -8.89
C LEU A 73 3.07 3.62 -9.69
N SER A 74 3.97 4.52 -10.06
CA SER A 74 5.06 4.22 -10.97
C SER A 74 5.94 3.05 -10.52
N PRO A 75 6.39 2.98 -9.24
CA PRO A 75 7.17 1.82 -8.80
C PRO A 75 6.40 0.51 -8.92
N LEU A 76 5.10 0.53 -8.64
CA LEU A 76 4.27 -0.68 -8.74
C LEU A 76 4.07 -1.12 -10.17
N LEU A 77 3.91 -0.17 -11.09
CA LEU A 77 3.76 -0.48 -12.52
C LEU A 77 5.03 -1.07 -13.10
N ASN A 78 6.18 -0.70 -12.56
CA ASN A 78 7.48 -1.20 -13.01
C ASN A 78 7.87 -2.51 -12.33
N ALA A 79 7.12 -2.97 -11.34
CA ALA A 79 7.38 -4.24 -10.68
C ALA A 79 7.06 -5.39 -11.65
N ARG A 80 8.03 -6.30 -11.81
CA ARG A 80 7.92 -7.41 -12.78
C ARG A 80 7.47 -8.72 -12.16
N ASP A 81 7.20 -8.72 -10.86
CA ASP A 81 6.75 -9.92 -10.17
C ASP A 81 5.25 -10.09 -10.38
N LEU A 82 4.88 -10.90 -11.37
CA LEU A 82 3.48 -11.13 -11.73
C LEU A 82 2.72 -11.95 -10.69
N SER A 83 3.44 -12.61 -9.78
CA SER A 83 2.80 -13.38 -8.70
C SER A 83 2.34 -12.51 -7.55
N ALA A 84 2.83 -11.29 -7.45
CA ALA A 84 2.49 -10.37 -6.37
C ALA A 84 1.26 -9.54 -6.72
N LYS A 85 0.39 -9.34 -5.74
CA LYS A 85 -0.66 -8.33 -5.84
C LYS A 85 -0.02 -6.96 -5.57
N ARG A 86 -0.45 -5.97 -6.33
CA ARG A 86 0.08 -4.61 -6.23
C ARG A 86 -1.04 -3.67 -5.88
N MET A 87 -0.87 -2.88 -4.82
CA MET A 87 -1.94 -2.00 -4.36
C MET A 87 -1.41 -0.71 -3.77
N VAL A 88 -2.23 0.33 -3.89
CA VAL A 88 -2.06 1.60 -3.19
C VAL A 88 -3.20 1.72 -2.20
N LEU A 89 -2.88 1.97 -0.94
CA LEU A 89 -3.85 2.21 0.12
C LEU A 89 -3.85 3.70 0.44
N THR A 90 -5.02 4.30 0.40
CA THR A 90 -5.18 5.74 0.56
C THR A 90 -6.41 6.05 1.42
N LEU A 91 -6.50 7.27 1.92
CA LEU A 91 -7.71 7.74 2.61
C LEU A 91 -8.74 8.32 1.64
N ASP A 92 -8.43 8.40 0.37
CA ASP A 92 -9.36 8.89 -0.65
C ASP A 92 -10.60 7.98 -0.74
N ARG A 93 -11.72 8.60 -1.08
CA ARG A 93 -12.98 7.91 -1.39
C ARG A 93 -13.29 7.92 -2.88
N PHE A 94 -12.49 8.63 -3.66
CA PHE A 94 -12.66 8.78 -5.11
C PHE A 94 -11.41 8.27 -5.82
N GLY A 95 -11.54 7.93 -7.09
CA GLY A 95 -10.42 7.46 -7.89
C GLY A 95 -9.94 6.07 -7.51
N LEU A 96 -10.79 5.29 -6.85
CA LEU A 96 -10.47 3.93 -6.42
C LEU A 96 -10.74 2.94 -7.54
N GLY A 97 -10.15 1.76 -7.45
CA GLY A 97 -10.36 0.68 -8.39
C GLY A 97 -9.07 0.13 -8.95
N LYS A 98 -9.19 -0.78 -9.91
CA LYS A 98 -8.05 -1.46 -10.49
C LYS A 98 -7.71 -0.85 -11.86
N SER A 99 -6.44 -0.53 -12.05
CA SER A 99 -5.92 0.03 -13.29
C SER A 99 -4.52 -0.51 -13.54
N ASP A 100 -4.28 -1.05 -14.73
CA ASP A 100 -2.98 -1.59 -15.13
C ASP A 100 -2.40 -2.61 -14.14
N GLY A 101 -3.27 -3.41 -13.53
CA GLY A 101 -2.85 -4.43 -12.58
C GLY A 101 -2.59 -3.93 -11.17
N VAL A 102 -2.76 -2.64 -10.91
CA VAL A 102 -2.62 -2.06 -9.57
C VAL A 102 -3.99 -1.71 -9.02
N THR A 103 -4.28 -2.13 -7.80
CA THR A 103 -5.52 -1.79 -7.12
C THR A 103 -5.31 -0.58 -6.23
N VAL A 104 -6.15 0.44 -6.40
CA VAL A 104 -6.20 1.58 -5.49
C VAL A 104 -7.42 1.38 -4.60
N ALA A 105 -7.20 1.30 -3.28
CA ALA A 105 -8.25 1.02 -2.33
C ALA A 105 -8.20 1.99 -1.16
N ASN A 106 -9.37 2.18 -0.52
CA ASN A 106 -9.41 2.94 0.72
C ASN A 106 -8.82 2.10 1.84
N ALA A 107 -7.86 2.66 2.56
CA ALA A 107 -7.11 1.93 3.58
C ALA A 107 -8.00 1.48 4.73
N ILE A 108 -8.96 2.30 5.14
CA ILE A 108 -9.85 1.95 6.24
C ILE A 108 -10.74 0.77 5.85
N ASP A 109 -11.31 0.81 4.65
CA ASP A 109 -12.11 -0.31 4.14
C ASP A 109 -11.27 -1.58 4.05
N TRP A 110 -10.03 -1.46 3.59
CA TRP A 110 -9.12 -2.60 3.54
C TRP A 110 -8.86 -3.18 4.94
N MET A 111 -8.61 -2.33 5.94
CA MET A 111 -8.38 -2.78 7.32
C MET A 111 -9.61 -3.45 7.91
N LEU A 112 -10.80 -3.01 7.53
CA LEU A 112 -12.06 -3.59 7.99
C LEU A 112 -12.50 -4.82 7.20
N GLY A 113 -11.75 -5.19 6.18
CA GLY A 113 -12.07 -6.36 5.36
C GLY A 113 -13.21 -6.14 4.36
N LYS A 114 -13.40 -4.89 3.97
CA LYS A 114 -14.47 -4.54 3.04
C LYS A 114 -13.97 -4.49 1.60
#